data_b8cbeeeaf80581814b595ac8261cd0ec
#
_entry.id   b8cbeeeaf80581814b595ac8261cd0ec
#
_cell.length_a   1.000
_cell.length_b   1.000
_cell.length_c   1.000
_cell.angle_alpha   90.00
_cell.angle_beta   90.00
_cell.angle_gamma   90.00
#
_symmetry.space_group_name_H-M   'P 1'
#
loop_
_entity.id
_entity.type
_entity.pdbx_description
1 polymer ?
#
loop_
_entity_poly.entity_id
_entity_poly.type
_entity_poly.pdbx_seq_one_letter_code
_entity_poly.pdbx_strand_id
1 'polypeptide(L)'
;MNKNNITYILAAAFLLIGIAVFFLLNKGTETSTSGGNDADRNSLTGDWVRTDASYLIRISKVNEDGTMTAQYFNPNPINVGKASWEQNYGNLKAFVELRDVNYPGSTYTLNYLPDRDILAGEYFQAVEGLTFYVEFVRRK
;
A
#
# COMPACT_ATOMS: atom_id res chain seq x y z
N MET A 1 11.77 34.01 -55.49
CA MET A 1 11.12 33.01 -54.56
C MET A 1 9.87 32.49 -55.22
N ASN A 2 9.77 31.18 -55.46
CA ASN A 2 8.70 30.60 -56.27
C ASN A 2 7.39 30.59 -55.45
N LYS A 3 6.26 31.00 -56.07
CA LYS A 3 4.96 31.09 -55.38
C LYS A 3 4.55 29.80 -54.68
N ASN A 4 4.97 28.65 -55.19
CA ASN A 4 4.67 27.35 -54.62
C ASN A 4 5.37 27.12 -53.27
N ASN A 5 6.57 27.67 -53.06
CA ASN A 5 7.31 27.51 -51.81
C ASN A 5 6.68 28.32 -50.65
N ILE A 6 6.03 29.44 -50.94
CA ILE A 6 5.35 30.27 -49.96
C ILE A 6 4.09 29.53 -49.45
N THR A 7 3.37 28.85 -50.32
CA THR A 7 2.16 28.10 -49.96
C THR A 7 2.48 26.93 -49.02
N TYR A 8 3.56 26.21 -49.23
CA TYR A 8 3.99 25.11 -48.36
C TYR A 8 4.49 25.60 -47.01
N ILE A 9 5.17 26.75 -46.94
CA ILE A 9 5.63 27.34 -45.67
C ILE A 9 4.44 27.76 -44.80
N LEU A 10 3.43 28.39 -45.40
CA LEU A 10 2.21 28.80 -44.69
C LEU A 10 1.41 27.59 -44.20
N ALA A 11 1.27 26.52 -45.00
CA ALA A 11 0.58 25.30 -44.59
C ALA A 11 1.30 24.58 -43.46
N ALA A 12 2.64 24.52 -43.49
CA ALA A 12 3.44 23.93 -42.41
C ALA A 12 3.32 24.70 -41.08
N ALA A 13 3.29 26.07 -41.17
CA ALA A 13 3.13 26.90 -39.97
C ALA A 13 1.77 26.70 -39.29
N PHE A 14 0.69 26.59 -40.04
CA PHE A 14 -0.64 26.30 -39.48
C PHE A 14 -0.73 24.90 -38.86
N LEU A 15 -0.07 23.89 -39.44
CA LEU A 15 -0.05 22.53 -38.90
C LEU A 15 0.69 22.49 -37.56
N LEU A 16 1.83 23.18 -37.42
CA LEU A 16 2.60 23.24 -36.19
C LEU A 16 1.85 23.98 -35.06
N ILE A 17 1.14 25.08 -35.39
CA ILE A 17 0.32 25.82 -34.42
C ILE A 17 -0.86 24.97 -33.97
N GLY A 18 -1.52 24.23 -34.86
CA GLY A 18 -2.61 23.31 -34.51
C GLY A 18 -2.18 22.20 -33.55
N ILE A 19 -0.98 21.62 -33.76
CA ILE A 19 -0.44 20.58 -32.87
C ILE A 19 -0.08 21.20 -31.52
N ALA A 20 0.52 22.39 -31.47
CA ALA A 20 0.86 23.03 -30.19
C ALA A 20 -0.37 23.41 -29.38
N VAL A 21 -1.43 23.93 -30.02
CA VAL A 21 -2.71 24.24 -29.34
C VAL A 21 -3.40 22.95 -28.86
N PHE A 22 -3.36 21.86 -29.63
CA PHE A 22 -3.89 20.56 -29.22
C PHE A 22 -3.16 20.03 -27.96
N PHE A 23 -1.83 20.14 -27.89
CA PHE A 23 -1.05 19.76 -26.70
C PHE A 23 -1.31 20.66 -25.48
N LEU A 24 -1.56 21.97 -25.69
CA LEU A 24 -1.86 22.90 -24.59
C LEU A 24 -3.28 22.72 -24.05
N LEU A 25 -4.23 22.38 -24.90
CA LEU A 25 -5.63 22.10 -24.48
C LEU A 25 -5.78 20.70 -23.90
N ASN A 26 -4.88 19.77 -24.21
CA ASN A 26 -4.85 18.40 -23.71
C ASN A 26 -3.94 18.21 -22.50
N LYS A 27 -3.57 19.29 -21.79
CA LYS A 27 -3.26 19.19 -20.35
C LYS A 27 -4.56 18.89 -19.62
N GLY A 28 -5.14 17.75 -20.00
CA GLY A 28 -6.20 17.13 -19.22
C GLY A 28 -5.65 16.92 -17.83
N THR A 29 -6.31 17.51 -16.86
CA THR A 29 -6.36 17.03 -15.50
C THR A 29 -6.36 15.50 -15.60
N GLU A 30 -5.25 14.84 -15.26
CA GLU A 30 -5.27 13.44 -14.93
C GLU A 30 -6.10 13.33 -13.66
N THR A 31 -7.41 13.34 -13.84
CA THR A 31 -8.31 12.78 -12.87
C THR A 31 -7.99 11.29 -12.93
N SER A 32 -7.13 10.83 -12.05
CA SER A 32 -6.96 9.41 -11.76
C SER A 32 -8.30 8.90 -11.26
N THR A 33 -9.18 8.56 -12.20
CA THR A 33 -10.34 7.74 -11.92
C THR A 33 -9.80 6.32 -11.75
N SER A 34 -9.12 6.08 -10.63
CA SER A 34 -8.93 4.75 -10.09
C SER A 34 -10.31 4.28 -9.63
N GLY A 35 -11.10 3.80 -10.56
CA GLY A 35 -12.37 3.14 -10.31
C GLY A 35 -12.14 1.67 -9.97
N GLY A 36 -11.25 1.39 -9.03
CA GLY A 36 -11.12 0.13 -8.31
C GLY A 36 -11.34 0.45 -6.84
N ASN A 37 -11.95 -0.45 -6.10
CA ASN A 37 -12.04 -0.37 -4.64
C ASN A 37 -10.62 -0.52 -4.04
N ASP A 38 -9.77 0.47 -4.26
CA ASP A 38 -8.48 0.55 -3.57
C ASP A 38 -8.80 0.77 -2.09
N ALA A 39 -8.52 -0.24 -1.28
CA ALA A 39 -8.70 -0.13 0.16
C ALA A 39 -7.82 1.03 0.65
N ASP A 40 -8.42 1.95 1.39
CA ASP A 40 -7.67 3.04 2.01
C ASP A 40 -6.65 2.44 3.00
N ARG A 41 -5.37 2.84 2.90
CA ARG A 41 -4.30 2.38 3.80
C ARG A 41 -4.65 2.56 5.27
N ASN A 42 -5.47 3.57 5.60
CA ASN A 42 -5.94 3.80 6.96
C ASN A 42 -6.83 2.65 7.48
N SER A 43 -7.35 1.80 6.61
CA SER A 43 -8.04 0.57 7.01
C SER A 43 -7.14 -0.39 7.80
N LEU A 44 -5.82 -0.27 7.71
CA LEU A 44 -4.89 -1.06 8.54
C LEU A 44 -4.82 -0.57 9.99
N THR A 45 -5.20 0.69 10.26
CA THR A 45 -5.15 1.28 11.62
C THR A 45 -6.16 0.60 12.53
N GLY A 46 -5.74 0.24 13.74
CA GLY A 46 -6.62 -0.35 14.75
C GLY A 46 -5.92 -1.37 15.64
N ASP A 47 -6.71 -1.97 16.51
CA ASP A 47 -6.32 -3.09 17.37
C ASP A 47 -6.78 -4.40 16.71
N TRP A 48 -5.84 -5.29 16.42
CA TRP A 48 -6.05 -6.53 15.72
C TRP A 48 -5.75 -7.72 16.63
N VAL A 49 -6.75 -8.50 16.96
CA VAL A 49 -6.65 -9.65 17.88
C VAL A 49 -6.59 -10.93 17.08
N ARG A 50 -5.60 -11.78 17.36
CA ARG A 50 -5.45 -13.08 16.72
C ARG A 50 -6.59 -14.01 17.12
N THR A 51 -7.14 -14.76 16.18
CA THR A 51 -8.36 -15.55 16.39
C THR A 51 -8.13 -16.82 17.23
N ASP A 52 -6.92 -17.37 17.22
CA ASP A 52 -6.54 -18.60 17.91
C ASP A 52 -5.74 -18.38 19.21
N ALA A 53 -5.46 -17.11 19.56
CA ALA A 53 -4.69 -16.74 20.75
C ALA A 53 -4.96 -15.28 21.16
N SER A 54 -4.62 -14.92 22.41
CA SER A 54 -4.79 -13.55 22.91
C SER A 54 -3.67 -12.60 22.46
N TYR A 55 -3.14 -12.76 21.24
CA TYR A 55 -2.09 -11.90 20.70
C TYR A 55 -2.72 -10.68 20.02
N LEU A 56 -2.09 -9.53 20.21
CA LEU A 56 -2.58 -8.25 19.72
C LEU A 56 -1.52 -7.55 18.88
N ILE A 57 -1.88 -7.16 17.67
CA ILE A 57 -1.17 -6.15 16.89
C ILE A 57 -1.97 -4.86 16.96
N ARG A 58 -1.37 -3.78 17.45
CA ARG A 58 -1.93 -2.43 17.43
C ARG A 58 -1.21 -1.62 16.36
N ILE A 59 -1.92 -1.17 15.33
CA ILE A 59 -1.40 -0.27 14.30
C ILE A 59 -2.00 1.11 14.59
N SER A 60 -1.17 2.05 15.06
CA SER A 60 -1.63 3.40 15.43
C SER A 60 -1.46 4.43 14.33
N LYS A 61 -0.58 4.17 13.35
CA LYS A 61 -0.32 5.07 12.23
C LYS A 61 0.15 4.32 11.00
N VAL A 62 -0.31 4.75 9.83
CA VAL A 62 0.10 4.26 8.52
C VAL A 62 0.57 5.45 7.68
N ASN A 63 1.86 5.50 7.36
CA ASN A 63 2.49 6.63 6.67
C ASN A 63 2.48 6.41 5.15
N GLU A 64 2.57 7.49 4.38
CA GLU A 64 2.62 7.45 2.91
C GLU A 64 3.90 6.81 2.35
N ASP A 65 4.97 6.84 3.12
CA ASP A 65 6.28 6.27 2.76
C ASP A 65 6.36 4.74 2.91
N GLY A 66 5.24 4.06 3.21
CA GLY A 66 5.18 2.62 3.40
C GLY A 66 5.54 2.16 4.81
N THR A 67 5.84 3.07 5.74
CA THR A 67 6.11 2.72 7.14
C THR A 67 4.83 2.71 7.98
N MET A 68 4.84 1.97 9.10
CA MET A 68 3.77 1.97 10.11
C MET A 68 4.32 2.13 11.51
N THR A 69 3.51 2.69 12.40
CA THR A 69 3.73 2.61 13.85
C THR A 69 2.88 1.47 14.40
N ALA A 70 3.54 0.39 14.81
CA ALA A 70 2.87 -0.79 15.34
C ALA A 70 3.46 -1.22 16.69
N GLN A 71 2.62 -1.85 17.51
CA GLN A 71 2.97 -2.51 18.76
C GLN A 71 2.44 -3.95 18.72
N TYR A 72 3.15 -4.86 19.39
CA TYR A 72 2.73 -6.25 19.51
C TYR A 72 2.72 -6.67 20.98
N PHE A 73 1.72 -7.46 21.35
CA PHE A 73 1.51 -7.94 22.72
C PHE A 73 1.24 -9.45 22.75
N ASN A 74 1.95 -10.16 23.69
CA ASN A 74 1.81 -11.59 23.92
C ASN A 74 2.07 -11.96 25.40
N PRO A 75 1.15 -11.80 26.33
CA PRO A 75 0.26 -10.66 26.51
C PRO A 75 1.03 -9.36 26.81
N ASN A 76 2.29 -9.48 27.24
CA ASN A 76 3.18 -8.34 27.49
C ASN A 76 3.67 -7.73 26.19
N PRO A 77 4.07 -6.44 26.20
CA PRO A 77 4.68 -5.82 25.04
C PRO A 77 5.93 -6.55 24.57
N ILE A 78 6.02 -6.78 23.26
CA ILE A 78 7.15 -7.37 22.56
C ILE A 78 7.70 -6.31 21.59
N ASN A 79 9.01 -6.14 21.52
CA ASN A 79 9.63 -5.15 20.67
C ASN A 79 9.38 -5.43 19.19
N VAL A 80 8.88 -4.41 18.48
CA VAL A 80 8.71 -4.40 17.02
C VAL A 80 9.96 -3.78 16.41
N GLY A 81 10.70 -4.53 15.63
CA GLY A 81 11.91 -4.08 14.94
C GLY A 81 11.60 -3.35 13.64
N LYS A 82 10.54 -3.76 12.93
CA LYS A 82 10.07 -3.14 11.71
C LYS A 82 8.55 -3.30 11.57
N ALA A 83 7.88 -2.24 11.12
CA ALA A 83 6.51 -2.31 10.66
C ALA A 83 6.36 -1.51 9.36
N SER A 84 5.80 -2.14 8.34
CA SER A 84 5.62 -1.53 7.02
C SER A 84 4.36 -2.06 6.35
N TRP A 85 3.91 -1.33 5.32
CA TRP A 85 2.79 -1.72 4.50
C TRP A 85 3.12 -1.53 3.02
N GLU A 86 2.43 -2.25 2.19
CA GLU A 86 2.45 -2.08 0.73
C GLU A 86 1.05 -2.26 0.16
N GLN A 87 0.81 -1.68 -1.01
CA GLN A 87 -0.40 -1.88 -1.78
C GLN A 87 -0.05 -2.38 -3.17
N ASN A 88 -0.57 -3.54 -3.54
CA ASN A 88 -0.36 -4.14 -4.84
C ASN A 88 -1.71 -4.52 -5.45
N TYR A 89 -2.05 -3.93 -6.61
CA TYR A 89 -3.32 -4.17 -7.31
C TYR A 89 -4.55 -4.03 -6.40
N GLY A 90 -4.58 -2.98 -5.57
CA GLY A 90 -5.66 -2.70 -4.62
C GLY A 90 -5.63 -3.50 -3.31
N ASN A 91 -4.75 -4.49 -3.18
CA ASN A 91 -4.61 -5.29 -1.96
C ASN A 91 -3.62 -4.64 -1.01
N LEU A 92 -4.06 -4.38 0.22
CA LEU A 92 -3.20 -3.90 1.30
C LEU A 92 -2.54 -5.07 2.02
N LYS A 93 -1.23 -4.95 2.24
CA LYS A 93 -0.44 -5.92 2.99
C LYS A 93 0.30 -5.21 4.12
N ALA A 94 0.21 -5.75 5.32
CA ALA A 94 0.96 -5.31 6.49
C ALA A 94 2.09 -6.30 6.79
N PHE A 95 3.27 -5.76 7.13
CA PHE A 95 4.42 -6.52 7.59
C PHE A 95 4.84 -6.02 8.97
N VAL A 96 5.05 -6.95 9.91
CA VAL A 96 5.54 -6.67 11.27
C VAL A 96 6.63 -7.65 11.62
N GLU A 97 7.83 -7.15 11.95
CA GLU A 97 8.96 -7.95 12.43
C GLU A 97 9.13 -7.74 13.94
N LEU A 98 9.27 -8.83 14.67
CA LEU A 98 9.48 -8.85 16.11
C LEU A 98 10.97 -9.04 16.42
N ARG A 99 11.50 -8.20 17.32
CA ARG A 99 12.90 -8.23 17.78
C ARG A 99 12.95 -8.19 19.30
N ASP A 100 12.80 -9.37 19.91
CA ASP A 100 12.86 -9.52 21.36
C ASP A 100 13.52 -10.85 21.73
N VAL A 101 13.71 -11.11 23.02
CA VAL A 101 14.44 -12.29 23.55
C VAL A 101 13.94 -13.61 22.96
N ASN A 102 12.62 -13.80 22.83
CA ASN A 102 12.02 -15.01 22.25
C ASN A 102 11.52 -14.80 20.80
N TYR A 103 11.90 -13.67 20.18
CA TYR A 103 11.45 -13.27 18.86
C TYR A 103 12.61 -12.71 18.03
N PRO A 104 13.62 -13.54 17.67
CA PRO A 104 14.83 -13.07 16.98
C PRO A 104 14.58 -12.88 15.48
N GLY A 105 13.59 -12.09 15.09
CA GLY A 105 13.19 -11.85 13.72
C GLY A 105 11.99 -12.65 13.27
N SER A 106 11.09 -13.03 14.18
CA SER A 106 9.78 -13.56 13.79
C SER A 106 8.96 -12.51 13.08
N THR A 107 8.20 -12.89 12.03
CA THR A 107 7.50 -11.93 11.19
C THR A 107 6.04 -12.30 10.97
N TYR A 108 5.21 -11.27 10.86
CA TYR A 108 3.87 -11.35 10.32
C TYR A 108 3.84 -10.73 8.92
N THR A 109 3.26 -11.43 7.95
CA THR A 109 2.97 -10.95 6.60
C THR A 109 1.48 -11.17 6.35
N LEU A 110 0.69 -10.09 6.43
CA LEU A 110 -0.77 -10.15 6.52
C LEU A 110 -1.42 -9.34 5.41
N ASN A 111 -2.38 -9.92 4.70
CA ASN A 111 -3.23 -9.22 3.74
C ASN A 111 -4.49 -8.73 4.45
N TYR A 112 -4.91 -7.50 4.16
CA TYR A 112 -6.19 -6.98 4.59
C TYR A 112 -7.31 -7.50 3.68
N LEU A 113 -8.32 -8.10 4.26
CA LEU A 113 -9.50 -8.61 3.56
C LEU A 113 -10.71 -7.72 3.93
N PRO A 114 -11.04 -6.72 3.10
CA PRO A 114 -12.04 -5.69 3.45
C PRO A 114 -13.44 -6.25 3.68
N ASP A 115 -13.85 -7.28 2.92
CA ASP A 115 -15.19 -7.88 3.04
C ASP A 115 -15.45 -8.51 4.42
N ARG A 116 -14.38 -8.91 5.12
CA ARG A 116 -14.43 -9.54 6.45
C ARG A 116 -13.89 -8.65 7.55
N ASP A 117 -13.27 -7.53 7.21
CA ASP A 117 -12.51 -6.63 8.10
C ASP A 117 -11.50 -7.42 8.97
N ILE A 118 -10.65 -8.21 8.32
CA ILE A 118 -9.61 -9.01 8.97
C ILE A 118 -8.25 -8.81 8.32
N LEU A 119 -7.19 -9.08 9.09
CA LEU A 119 -5.84 -9.31 8.56
C LEU A 119 -5.58 -10.81 8.56
N ALA A 120 -5.16 -11.36 7.42
CA ALA A 120 -4.92 -12.79 7.26
C ALA A 120 -3.64 -13.07 6.47
N GLY A 121 -2.88 -14.08 6.89
CA GLY A 121 -1.65 -14.43 6.21
C GLY A 121 -0.72 -15.31 7.04
N GLU A 122 0.57 -15.02 7.01
CA GLU A 122 1.60 -15.88 7.55
C GLU A 122 2.28 -15.27 8.78
N TYR A 123 2.52 -16.14 9.77
CA TYR A 123 3.42 -15.91 10.88
C TYR A 123 4.64 -16.82 10.74
N PHE A 124 5.81 -16.27 10.54
CA PHE A 124 7.08 -16.97 10.59
C PHE A 124 7.65 -16.90 12.01
N GLN A 125 7.79 -18.05 12.67
CA GLN A 125 8.40 -18.20 13.99
C GLN A 125 9.90 -18.48 13.82
N ALA A 126 10.72 -17.47 14.05
CA ALA A 126 12.15 -17.55 13.75
C ALA A 126 12.92 -18.59 14.60
N VAL A 127 12.48 -18.83 15.86
CA VAL A 127 13.14 -19.80 16.76
C VAL A 127 13.03 -21.22 16.23
N GLU A 128 11.84 -21.60 15.74
CA GLU A 128 11.54 -22.97 15.28
C GLU A 128 11.72 -23.10 13.76
N GLY A 129 11.83 -21.98 13.03
CA GLY A 129 11.87 -21.97 11.56
C GLY A 129 10.55 -22.39 10.91
N LEU A 130 9.44 -22.26 11.62
CA LEU A 130 8.10 -22.70 11.17
C LEU A 130 7.25 -21.54 10.72
N THR A 131 6.38 -21.79 9.73
CA THR A 131 5.39 -20.83 9.24
C THR A 131 3.98 -21.34 9.51
N PHE A 132 3.13 -20.45 10.01
CA PHE A 132 1.73 -20.74 10.35
C PHE A 132 0.82 -19.75 9.63
N TYR A 133 -0.31 -20.24 9.12
CA TYR A 133 -1.39 -19.35 8.69
C TYR A 133 -2.11 -18.81 9.92
N VAL A 134 -2.40 -17.49 9.92
CA VAL A 134 -3.02 -16.80 11.04
C VAL A 134 -4.05 -15.79 10.55
N GLU A 135 -5.07 -15.55 11.37
CA GLU A 135 -6.07 -14.51 11.15
C GLU A 135 -6.18 -13.60 12.39
N PHE A 136 -6.36 -12.32 12.13
CA PHE A 136 -6.61 -11.30 13.14
C PHE A 136 -7.92 -10.59 12.82
N VAL A 137 -8.75 -10.42 13.81
CA VAL A 137 -10.00 -9.65 13.73
C VAL A 137 -9.83 -8.31 14.42
N ARG A 138 -10.51 -7.30 13.91
CA ARG A 138 -10.51 -5.98 14.52
C ARG A 138 -11.23 -6.01 15.86
N ARG A 139 -10.59 -5.51 16.92
CA ARG A 139 -11.24 -5.31 18.21
C ARG A 139 -12.10 -4.04 18.16
N LYS A 140 -13.36 -4.18 18.43
CA LYS A 140 -14.34 -3.09 18.57
C LYS A 140 -14.26 -2.44 19.94
#